data_b92bbbf47fcd232db2d484ba4e03c9b6
#
_entry.id   b92bbbf47fcd232db2d484ba4e03c9b6
#
_cell.length_a   1.000
_cell.length_b   1.000
_cell.length_c   1.000
_cell.angle_alpha   90.00
_cell.angle_beta   90.00
_cell.angle_gamma   90.00
#
_symmetry.space_group_name_H-M   'P 1'
#
loop_
_entity.id
_entity.type
_entity.pdbx_description
1 polymer ?
#
loop_
_entity_poly.entity_id
_entity_poly.type
_entity_poly.pdbx_seq_one_letter_code
_entity_poly.pdbx_strand_id
1 'polypeptide(L)'
;YEAGYHIDYPIYIMQDDVAHLAHKTKGWIVSDPKAFKDWFIKKVQDNDEQLRRVVKYMKAWKEYKEVPLKGIGITILAANNFEIYEGRDEKSLRDTLSKIISTLNESFTCVKPVSPGEDLFDGISETKKNKILNGLTELKEALDKAIEEDDPAIASDYMIGMFGERFPKGESPKKSDETTASFIRTSSPGVLRHDGRSA
;
A
#
# COMPACT_ATOMS: atom_id res chain seq x y z
N TYR A 1 14.13 -21.62 15.05
CA TYR A 1 14.76 -20.69 14.09
C TYR A 1 15.06 -19.41 14.85
N GLU A 2 16.30 -19.20 15.23
CA GLU A 2 16.74 -18.05 16.04
C GLU A 2 16.86 -16.74 15.25
N ALA A 3 16.76 -16.75 13.92
CA ALA A 3 17.06 -15.60 13.08
C ALA A 3 15.84 -14.75 12.66
N GLY A 4 14.61 -15.15 12.99
CA GLY A 4 13.40 -14.37 12.71
C GLY A 4 13.06 -14.15 11.23
N TYR A 5 13.71 -14.84 10.29
CA TYR A 5 13.41 -14.80 8.86
C TYR A 5 13.41 -16.21 8.25
N HIS A 6 12.66 -16.37 7.16
CA HIS A 6 12.71 -17.56 6.32
C HIS A 6 12.89 -17.14 4.86
N ILE A 7 13.44 -18.06 4.07
CA ILE A 7 13.69 -17.84 2.65
C ILE A 7 12.88 -18.87 1.86
N ASP A 8 11.99 -18.41 1.00
CA ASP A 8 11.23 -19.25 0.09
C ASP A 8 11.97 -19.39 -1.25
N TYR A 9 12.12 -20.62 -1.73
CA TYR A 9 12.66 -20.93 -3.04
C TYR A 9 11.55 -21.51 -3.93
N PRO A 10 10.84 -20.67 -4.72
CA PRO A 10 9.80 -21.17 -5.61
C PRO A 10 10.43 -21.91 -6.79
N ILE A 11 9.91 -23.12 -7.08
CA ILE A 11 10.33 -23.95 -8.20
C ILE A 11 9.29 -23.82 -9.31
N TYR A 12 9.74 -23.49 -10.53
CA TYR A 12 8.90 -23.34 -11.70
C TYR A 12 9.32 -24.28 -12.81
N ILE A 13 8.33 -24.71 -13.61
CA ILE A 13 8.54 -25.31 -14.93
C ILE A 13 7.76 -24.53 -15.98
N MET A 14 8.24 -24.59 -17.22
CA MET A 14 7.49 -24.08 -18.38
C MET A 14 6.79 -25.25 -19.06
N GLN A 15 5.47 -25.15 -19.24
CA GLN A 15 4.66 -26.07 -20.01
C GLN A 15 3.84 -25.26 -21.01
N ASP A 16 3.99 -25.56 -22.31
CA ASP A 16 3.30 -24.82 -23.38
C ASP A 16 3.42 -23.28 -23.25
N ASP A 17 4.63 -22.80 -22.97
CA ASP A 17 4.98 -21.39 -22.72
C ASP A 17 4.28 -20.74 -21.50
N VAL A 18 3.66 -21.54 -20.63
CA VAL A 18 3.02 -21.09 -19.39
C VAL A 18 3.85 -21.49 -18.18
N ALA A 19 4.09 -20.57 -17.28
CA ALA A 19 4.82 -20.83 -16.04
C ALA A 19 3.93 -21.56 -15.02
N HIS A 20 4.43 -22.68 -14.50
CA HIS A 20 3.77 -23.47 -13.47
C HIS A 20 4.64 -23.56 -12.23
N LEU A 21 4.06 -23.24 -11.08
CA LEU A 21 4.69 -23.30 -9.76
C LEU A 21 4.46 -24.67 -9.13
N ALA A 22 5.49 -25.25 -8.55
CA ALA A 22 5.37 -26.45 -7.71
C ALA A 22 4.55 -26.13 -6.45
N HIS A 23 3.40 -26.77 -6.29
CA HIS A 23 2.57 -26.63 -5.10
C HIS A 23 2.53 -27.95 -4.33
N LYS A 24 2.76 -27.87 -3.00
CA LYS A 24 2.93 -29.06 -2.14
C LYS A 24 1.83 -30.12 -2.26
N THR A 25 0.59 -29.69 -2.47
CA THR A 25 -0.58 -30.60 -2.49
C THR A 25 -1.34 -30.63 -3.82
N LYS A 26 -1.19 -29.58 -4.67
CA LYS A 26 -1.93 -29.44 -5.93
C LYS A 26 -1.08 -29.79 -7.16
N GLY A 27 0.18 -30.21 -6.96
CA GLY A 27 1.10 -30.44 -8.07
C GLY A 27 1.53 -29.12 -8.73
N TRP A 28 1.56 -29.09 -10.05
CA TRP A 28 1.93 -27.91 -10.82
C TRP A 28 0.71 -27.01 -11.03
N ILE A 29 0.79 -25.75 -10.58
CA ILE A 29 -0.29 -24.78 -10.73
C ILE A 29 0.18 -23.61 -11.59
N VAL A 30 -0.68 -23.10 -12.45
CA VAL A 30 -0.38 -21.90 -13.26
C VAL A 30 -0.05 -20.72 -12.34
N SER A 31 1.12 -20.12 -12.52
CA SER A 31 1.55 -18.96 -11.75
C SER A 31 2.61 -18.20 -12.54
N ASP A 32 2.29 -16.99 -12.99
CA ASP A 32 3.21 -16.13 -13.74
C ASP A 32 3.53 -14.85 -12.95
N PRO A 33 4.54 -14.87 -12.08
CA PRO A 33 4.97 -13.69 -11.34
C PRO A 33 5.61 -12.63 -12.24
N LYS A 34 6.15 -13.01 -13.40
CA LYS A 34 6.72 -12.06 -14.36
C LYS A 34 5.61 -11.23 -15.00
N ALA A 35 4.56 -11.87 -15.49
CA ALA A 35 3.40 -11.18 -16.05
C ALA A 35 2.76 -10.24 -15.01
N PHE A 36 2.65 -10.64 -13.72
CA PHE A 36 2.15 -9.78 -12.66
C PHE A 36 3.07 -8.57 -12.43
N LYS A 37 4.39 -8.77 -12.42
CA LYS A 37 5.38 -7.68 -12.32
C LYS A 37 5.23 -6.70 -13.49
N ASP A 38 5.16 -7.22 -14.70
CA ASP A 38 5.07 -6.41 -15.93
C ASP A 38 3.75 -5.62 -15.97
N TRP A 39 2.63 -6.23 -15.55
CA TRP A 39 1.36 -5.55 -15.35
C TRP A 39 1.48 -4.38 -14.36
N PHE A 40 2.14 -4.60 -13.20
CA PHE A 40 2.27 -3.53 -12.20
C PHE A 40 3.21 -2.41 -12.67
N ILE A 41 4.31 -2.75 -13.38
CA ILE A 41 5.19 -1.77 -14.00
C ILE A 41 4.40 -0.87 -14.97
N LYS A 42 3.56 -1.50 -15.82
CA LYS A 42 2.70 -0.75 -16.74
C LYS A 42 1.74 0.17 -15.98
N LYS A 43 1.08 -0.32 -14.93
CA LYS A 43 0.20 0.53 -14.09
C LYS A 43 0.93 1.73 -13.50
N VAL A 44 2.18 1.56 -13.07
CA VAL A 44 3.00 2.68 -12.57
C VAL A 44 3.37 3.65 -13.68
N GLN A 45 3.73 3.16 -14.87
CA GLN A 45 4.03 4.01 -16.03
C GLN A 45 2.81 4.85 -16.46
N ASP A 46 1.62 4.24 -16.42
CA ASP A 46 0.35 4.88 -16.80
C ASP A 46 -0.14 5.90 -15.75
N ASN A 47 0.27 5.77 -14.47
CA ASN A 47 -0.29 6.52 -13.33
C ASN A 47 0.73 7.37 -12.53
N ASP A 48 2.03 7.23 -12.70
CA ASP A 48 3.11 7.84 -11.90
C ASP A 48 3.68 6.94 -10.79
N GLU A 49 4.92 7.24 -10.40
CA GLU A 49 5.63 6.58 -9.28
C GLU A 49 4.93 6.76 -7.92
N GLN A 50 4.00 7.69 -7.79
CA GLN A 50 3.18 7.88 -6.61
C GLN A 50 2.36 6.62 -6.27
N LEU A 51 1.86 5.90 -7.28
CA LEU A 51 1.21 4.60 -7.08
C LEU A 51 2.11 3.62 -6.32
N ARG A 52 3.40 3.58 -6.65
CA ARG A 52 4.36 2.69 -5.98
C ARG A 52 4.55 3.07 -4.50
N ARG A 53 4.54 4.37 -4.19
CA ARG A 53 4.61 4.87 -2.81
C ARG A 53 3.35 4.53 -2.03
N VAL A 54 2.16 4.77 -2.60
CA VAL A 54 0.87 4.41 -2.00
C VAL A 54 0.80 2.91 -1.66
N VAL A 55 1.22 2.04 -2.58
CA VAL A 55 1.29 0.58 -2.33
C VAL A 55 2.23 0.25 -1.16
N LYS A 56 3.38 0.93 -1.05
CA LYS A 56 4.31 0.73 0.07
C LYS A 56 3.69 1.17 1.40
N TYR A 57 3.03 2.31 1.44
CA TYR A 57 2.34 2.79 2.64
C TYR A 57 1.26 1.81 3.09
N MET A 58 0.40 1.37 2.19
CA MET A 58 -0.64 0.40 2.53
C MET A 58 -0.07 -0.95 3.03
N LYS A 59 1.06 -1.41 2.48
CA LYS A 59 1.73 -2.63 2.97
C LYS A 59 2.31 -2.43 4.37
N ALA A 60 2.95 -1.29 4.64
CA ALA A 60 3.48 -0.98 5.97
C ALA A 60 2.37 -0.88 7.03
N TRP A 61 1.27 -0.19 6.69
CA TRP A 61 0.07 -0.12 7.53
C TRP A 61 -0.52 -1.51 7.82
N LYS A 62 -0.72 -2.32 6.78
CA LYS A 62 -1.28 -3.67 6.91
C LYS A 62 -0.47 -4.54 7.87
N GLU A 63 0.86 -4.46 7.81
CA GLU A 63 1.76 -5.21 8.69
C GLU A 63 1.64 -4.73 10.13
N TYR A 64 1.67 -3.41 10.37
CA TYR A 64 1.59 -2.86 11.71
C TYR A 64 0.23 -3.11 12.37
N LYS A 65 -0.87 -2.98 11.62
CA LYS A 65 -2.25 -3.20 12.13
C LYS A 65 -2.72 -4.64 12.01
N GLU A 66 -1.87 -5.56 11.55
CA GLU A 66 -2.18 -6.99 11.37
C GLU A 66 -3.47 -7.25 10.58
N VAL A 67 -3.69 -6.44 9.53
CA VAL A 67 -4.87 -6.59 8.68
C VAL A 67 -4.73 -7.85 7.82
N PRO A 68 -5.75 -8.74 7.77
CA PRO A 68 -5.68 -10.03 7.08
C PRO A 68 -5.79 -9.87 5.54
N LEU A 69 -4.93 -9.03 4.97
CA LEU A 69 -4.87 -8.71 3.55
C LEU A 69 -3.52 -9.18 2.98
N LYS A 70 -3.53 -9.93 1.88
CA LYS A 70 -2.30 -10.33 1.21
C LYS A 70 -1.64 -9.15 0.52
N GLY A 71 -0.30 -9.06 0.55
CA GLY A 71 0.44 -7.97 -0.10
C GLY A 71 0.16 -7.83 -1.61
N ILE A 72 -0.09 -8.94 -2.31
CA ILE A 72 -0.52 -8.92 -3.71
C ILE A 72 -1.92 -8.30 -3.87
N GLY A 73 -2.85 -8.59 -2.96
CA GLY A 73 -4.19 -7.98 -2.95
C GLY A 73 -4.14 -6.47 -2.77
N ILE A 74 -3.28 -5.98 -1.85
CA ILE A 74 -3.04 -4.53 -1.70
C ILE A 74 -2.55 -3.90 -3.00
N THR A 75 -1.59 -4.56 -3.67
CA THR A 75 -1.05 -4.06 -4.94
C THR A 75 -2.13 -3.95 -6.02
N ILE A 76 -3.00 -4.96 -6.13
CA ILE A 76 -4.11 -4.98 -7.10
C ILE A 76 -5.15 -3.92 -6.77
N LEU A 77 -5.62 -3.88 -5.53
CA LEU A 77 -6.63 -2.92 -5.08
C LEU A 77 -6.15 -1.48 -5.26
N ALA A 78 -4.92 -1.18 -4.85
CA ALA A 78 -4.35 0.15 -5.03
C ALA A 78 -4.21 0.50 -6.51
N ALA A 79 -3.67 -0.38 -7.35
CA ALA A 79 -3.45 -0.10 -8.76
C ALA A 79 -4.74 0.07 -9.58
N ASN A 80 -5.83 -0.58 -9.17
CA ASN A 80 -7.12 -0.47 -9.85
C ASN A 80 -7.98 0.72 -9.37
N ASN A 81 -7.66 1.27 -8.19
CA ASN A 81 -8.41 2.36 -7.56
C ASN A 81 -7.55 3.61 -7.32
N PHE A 82 -6.39 3.69 -7.95
CA PHE A 82 -5.41 4.75 -7.70
C PHE A 82 -5.96 6.14 -8.07
N GLU A 83 -5.75 7.07 -7.14
CA GLU A 83 -6.00 8.50 -7.35
C GLU A 83 -4.68 9.25 -7.24
N ILE A 84 -4.30 9.91 -8.32
CA ILE A 84 -3.13 10.75 -8.36
C ILE A 84 -3.39 12.09 -7.67
N TYR A 85 -2.42 12.55 -6.88
CA TYR A 85 -2.45 13.87 -6.27
C TYR A 85 -1.04 14.43 -6.21
N GLU A 86 -0.67 15.22 -7.21
CA GLU A 86 0.71 15.68 -7.40
C GLU A 86 1.31 16.29 -6.14
N GLY A 87 2.45 15.76 -5.70
CA GLY A 87 3.19 16.22 -4.53
C GLY A 87 2.52 15.97 -3.16
N ARG A 88 1.36 15.30 -3.11
CA ARG A 88 0.59 15.08 -1.88
C ARG A 88 0.22 13.60 -1.71
N ASP A 89 1.17 12.80 -1.25
CA ASP A 89 0.99 11.36 -1.08
C ASP A 89 -0.12 11.01 -0.09
N GLU A 90 -0.32 11.80 0.96
CA GLU A 90 -1.36 11.60 1.94
C GLU A 90 -2.77 11.76 1.34
N LYS A 91 -2.96 12.70 0.42
CA LYS A 91 -4.24 12.88 -0.28
C LYS A 91 -4.46 11.77 -1.28
N SER A 92 -3.43 11.41 -2.04
CA SER A 92 -3.48 10.28 -2.97
C SER A 92 -3.85 8.98 -2.25
N LEU A 93 -3.21 8.70 -1.11
CA LEU A 93 -3.53 7.52 -0.30
C LEU A 93 -4.98 7.57 0.22
N ARG A 94 -5.44 8.69 0.76
CA ARG A 94 -6.80 8.87 1.26
C ARG A 94 -7.86 8.62 0.17
N ASP A 95 -7.67 9.22 -1.00
CA ASP A 95 -8.66 9.13 -2.09
C ASP A 95 -8.62 7.73 -2.73
N THR A 96 -7.45 7.13 -2.87
CA THR A 96 -7.30 5.72 -3.26
C THR A 96 -8.03 4.78 -2.29
N LEU A 97 -7.89 4.99 -0.97
CA LEU A 97 -8.61 4.22 0.05
C LEU A 97 -10.12 4.40 -0.06
N SER A 98 -10.60 5.62 -0.30
CA SER A 98 -12.03 5.89 -0.49
C SER A 98 -12.60 5.07 -1.64
N LYS A 99 -11.90 5.01 -2.78
CA LYS A 99 -12.31 4.18 -3.92
C LYS A 99 -12.25 2.68 -3.63
N ILE A 100 -11.19 2.22 -2.96
CA ILE A 100 -11.08 0.81 -2.56
C ILE A 100 -12.25 0.41 -1.67
N ILE A 101 -12.59 1.21 -0.67
CA ILE A 101 -13.71 0.95 0.24
C ILE A 101 -15.03 0.90 -0.54
N SER A 102 -15.28 1.85 -1.44
CA SER A 102 -16.47 1.84 -2.29
C SER A 102 -16.54 0.58 -3.15
N THR A 103 -15.47 0.24 -3.85
CA THR A 103 -15.40 -0.96 -4.70
C THR A 103 -15.65 -2.25 -3.90
N LEU A 104 -15.06 -2.37 -2.70
CA LEU A 104 -15.24 -3.56 -1.86
C LEU A 104 -16.64 -3.64 -1.23
N ASN A 105 -17.30 -2.51 -0.99
CA ASN A 105 -18.69 -2.49 -0.54
C ASN A 105 -19.67 -2.88 -1.65
N GLU A 106 -19.38 -2.54 -2.91
CA GLU A 106 -20.18 -2.94 -4.07
C GLU A 106 -19.95 -4.42 -4.40
N SER A 107 -18.71 -4.86 -4.44
CA SER A 107 -18.32 -6.25 -4.71
C SER A 107 -17.02 -6.58 -4.01
N PHE A 108 -17.08 -7.49 -3.03
CA PHE A 108 -15.90 -7.89 -2.25
C PHE A 108 -15.05 -8.91 -3.02
N THR A 109 -14.42 -8.44 -4.10
CA THR A 109 -13.58 -9.24 -4.99
C THR A 109 -12.21 -8.60 -5.19
N CYS A 110 -11.19 -9.42 -5.44
CA CYS A 110 -9.84 -8.98 -5.78
C CYS A 110 -9.22 -9.95 -6.78
N VAL A 111 -9.57 -9.79 -8.04
CA VAL A 111 -9.16 -10.70 -9.13
C VAL A 111 -7.74 -10.38 -9.58
N LYS A 112 -6.89 -11.42 -9.68
CA LYS A 112 -5.54 -11.27 -10.26
C LYS A 112 -5.64 -10.82 -11.72
N PRO A 113 -4.87 -9.81 -12.13
CA PRO A 113 -4.92 -9.26 -13.50
C PRO A 113 -4.21 -10.14 -14.54
N VAL A 114 -3.68 -11.28 -14.14
CA VAL A 114 -2.93 -12.23 -14.96
C VAL A 114 -3.47 -13.63 -14.78
N SER A 115 -3.24 -14.49 -15.79
CA SER A 115 -3.67 -15.91 -15.75
C SER A 115 -3.20 -16.61 -14.45
N PRO A 116 -4.07 -17.44 -13.84
CA PRO A 116 -5.40 -17.85 -14.26
C PRO A 116 -6.54 -16.89 -13.88
N GLY A 117 -6.25 -15.71 -13.31
CA GLY A 117 -7.29 -14.72 -12.96
C GLY A 117 -8.10 -15.10 -11.72
N GLU A 118 -7.48 -15.77 -10.75
CA GLU A 118 -8.17 -16.18 -9.51
C GLU A 118 -8.58 -14.95 -8.65
N ASP A 119 -9.72 -15.04 -8.01
CA ASP A 119 -10.11 -14.06 -6.97
C ASP A 119 -9.40 -14.39 -5.66
N LEU A 120 -8.62 -13.44 -5.14
CA LEU A 120 -7.89 -13.58 -3.89
C LEU A 120 -8.79 -13.61 -2.65
N PHE A 121 -10.05 -13.21 -2.82
CA PHE A 121 -11.08 -13.18 -1.77
C PHE A 121 -12.08 -14.33 -1.87
N ASP A 122 -11.91 -15.23 -2.85
CA ASP A 122 -12.74 -16.43 -2.91
C ASP A 122 -12.70 -17.21 -1.59
N GLY A 123 -13.87 -17.57 -1.06
CA GLY A 123 -14.00 -18.28 0.21
C GLY A 123 -13.60 -17.50 1.47
N ILE A 124 -13.40 -16.17 1.40
CA ILE A 124 -13.09 -15.37 2.57
C ILE A 124 -14.29 -15.30 3.53
N SER A 125 -14.05 -15.45 4.84
CA SER A 125 -15.12 -15.35 5.85
C SER A 125 -15.59 -13.91 6.07
N GLU A 126 -16.86 -13.74 6.47
CA GLU A 126 -17.42 -12.41 6.80
C GLU A 126 -16.61 -11.69 7.90
N THR A 127 -16.10 -12.42 8.89
CA THR A 127 -15.24 -11.84 9.93
C THR A 127 -13.99 -11.22 9.35
N LYS A 128 -13.36 -11.87 8.36
CA LYS A 128 -12.18 -11.31 7.69
C LYS A 128 -12.53 -10.14 6.77
N LYS A 129 -13.65 -10.20 6.05
CA LYS A 129 -14.15 -9.07 5.25
C LYS A 129 -14.34 -7.83 6.11
N ASN A 130 -15.06 -7.98 7.22
CA ASN A 130 -15.31 -6.89 8.16
C ASN A 130 -14.01 -6.33 8.75
N LYS A 131 -13.04 -7.20 9.11
CA LYS A 131 -11.74 -6.75 9.61
C LYS A 131 -10.96 -5.95 8.57
N ILE A 132 -11.03 -6.32 7.30
CA ILE A 132 -10.39 -5.60 6.19
C ILE A 132 -11.08 -4.23 5.99
N LEU A 133 -12.40 -4.19 5.86
CA LEU A 133 -13.14 -2.95 5.63
C LEU A 133 -12.98 -1.97 6.79
N ASN A 134 -13.08 -2.44 8.03
CA ASN A 134 -12.88 -1.60 9.21
C ASN A 134 -11.47 -1.02 9.24
N GLY A 135 -10.45 -1.85 8.99
CA GLY A 135 -9.07 -1.37 8.96
C GLY A 135 -8.81 -0.32 7.87
N LEU A 136 -9.35 -0.52 6.65
CA LEU A 136 -9.26 0.48 5.58
C LEU A 136 -9.96 1.79 5.95
N THR A 137 -11.11 1.69 6.60
CA THR A 137 -11.89 2.85 7.09
C THR A 137 -11.13 3.60 8.18
N GLU A 138 -10.58 2.89 9.17
CA GLU A 138 -9.75 3.50 10.24
C GLU A 138 -8.53 4.25 9.66
N LEU A 139 -7.84 3.65 8.67
CA LEU A 139 -6.71 4.35 8.03
C LEU A 139 -7.16 5.61 7.30
N LYS A 140 -8.28 5.55 6.57
CA LYS A 140 -8.83 6.70 5.87
C LYS A 140 -9.22 7.81 6.85
N GLU A 141 -9.91 7.48 7.93
CA GLU A 141 -10.33 8.46 8.96
C GLU A 141 -9.12 9.10 9.66
N ALA A 142 -8.06 8.32 9.91
CA ALA A 142 -6.83 8.86 10.47
C ALA A 142 -6.13 9.84 9.50
N LEU A 143 -6.16 9.53 8.20
CA LEU A 143 -5.65 10.43 7.15
C LEU A 143 -6.49 11.70 7.04
N ASP A 144 -7.82 11.61 7.09
CA ASP A 144 -8.70 12.79 7.08
C ASP A 144 -8.34 13.73 8.23
N LYS A 145 -8.24 13.20 9.45
CA LYS A 145 -7.86 13.98 10.64
C LYS A 145 -6.47 14.59 10.50
N ALA A 146 -5.49 13.82 10.03
CA ALA A 146 -4.12 14.31 9.85
C ALA A 146 -3.99 15.37 8.76
N ILE A 147 -4.82 15.32 7.71
CA ILE A 147 -4.82 16.30 6.62
C ILE A 147 -5.47 17.61 7.05
N GLU A 148 -6.50 17.55 7.92
CA GLU A 148 -7.23 18.69 8.44
C GLU A 148 -6.52 19.36 9.61
N GLU A 149 -5.58 18.67 10.29
CA GLU A 149 -4.86 19.17 11.44
C GLU A 149 -3.74 20.14 11.05
N ASP A 150 -3.73 21.30 11.68
CA ASP A 150 -2.73 22.36 11.43
C ASP A 150 -1.42 22.13 12.21
N ASP A 151 -1.48 21.45 13.37
CA ASP A 151 -0.28 21.15 14.17
C ASP A 151 0.38 19.86 13.70
N PRO A 152 1.60 19.92 13.12
CA PRO A 152 2.30 18.73 12.62
C PRO A 152 2.56 17.67 13.70
N ALA A 153 2.69 18.05 14.98
CA ALA A 153 2.87 17.09 16.06
C ALA A 153 1.59 16.28 16.28
N ILE A 154 0.42 16.93 16.27
CA ILE A 154 -0.88 16.26 16.41
C ILE A 154 -1.19 15.45 15.14
N ALA A 155 -0.98 16.03 13.95
CA ALA A 155 -1.18 15.33 12.69
C ALA A 155 -0.36 14.04 12.62
N SER A 156 0.91 14.08 13.06
CA SER A 156 1.77 12.91 13.10
C SER A 156 1.30 11.84 14.09
N ASP A 157 0.64 12.20 15.19
CA ASP A 157 0.11 11.22 16.14
C ASP A 157 -0.97 10.32 15.52
N TYR A 158 -1.85 10.89 14.68
CA TYR A 158 -2.81 10.08 13.94
C TYR A 158 -2.11 9.04 13.04
N MET A 159 -1.02 9.45 12.39
CA MET A 159 -0.27 8.55 11.50
C MET A 159 0.58 7.54 12.28
N ILE A 160 1.17 7.92 13.42
CA ILE A 160 1.87 6.99 14.31
C ILE A 160 0.91 5.89 14.78
N GLY A 161 -0.35 6.21 15.06
CA GLY A 161 -1.38 5.23 15.39
C GLY A 161 -1.66 4.20 14.27
N MET A 162 -1.34 4.53 13.01
CA MET A 162 -1.56 3.67 11.84
C MET A 162 -0.29 2.96 11.35
N PHE A 163 0.90 3.51 11.61
CA PHE A 163 2.17 3.02 11.07
C PHE A 163 3.22 2.67 12.15
N GLY A 164 2.92 2.96 13.42
CA GLY A 164 3.87 2.81 14.52
C GLY A 164 5.05 3.78 14.41
N GLU A 165 6.14 3.43 15.08
CA GLU A 165 7.39 4.21 15.13
C GLU A 165 8.06 4.42 13.76
N ARG A 166 7.62 3.73 12.72
CA ARG A 166 8.08 3.96 11.34
C ARG A 166 7.64 5.33 10.80
N PHE A 167 6.60 5.93 11.39
CA PHE A 167 6.16 7.26 11.02
C PHE A 167 6.86 8.29 11.92
N PRO A 168 7.55 9.29 11.33
CA PRO A 168 8.30 10.28 12.10
C PRO A 168 7.34 11.20 12.89
N LYS A 169 7.69 11.52 14.13
CA LYS A 169 6.97 12.50 14.94
C LYS A 169 7.19 13.90 14.36
N GLY A 170 6.11 14.61 14.14
CA GLY A 170 6.13 16.04 13.80
C GLY A 170 6.47 16.90 15.01
N GLU A 171 6.93 18.12 14.77
CA GLU A 171 7.17 19.11 15.80
C GLU A 171 6.12 20.22 15.72
N SER A 172 5.52 20.58 16.85
CA SER A 172 4.65 21.76 16.90
C SER A 172 5.44 23.03 16.59
N PRO A 173 4.86 23.96 15.84
CA PRO A 173 5.52 25.25 15.60
C PRO A 173 5.82 25.93 16.95
N LYS A 174 7.08 26.33 17.15
CA LYS A 174 7.45 27.11 18.31
C LYS A 174 6.60 28.39 18.31
N LYS A 175 5.89 28.69 19.40
CA LYS A 175 5.27 30.02 19.60
C LYS A 175 6.40 31.02 19.53
N SER A 176 6.67 31.62 18.38
CA SER A 176 7.49 32.80 18.27
C SER A 176 6.62 33.98 18.75
N ASP A 177 7.15 34.78 19.65
CA ASP A 177 6.61 36.09 19.96
C ASP A 177 6.29 36.82 18.65
N GLU A 178 5.12 37.42 18.60
CA GLU A 178 4.48 38.11 17.49
C GLU A 178 5.46 38.80 16.53
N THR A 179 5.73 38.17 15.41
CA THR A 179 6.10 38.91 14.19
C THR A 179 5.66 38.08 12.99
N THR A 180 4.81 38.66 12.17
CA THR A 180 4.25 38.18 10.92
C THR A 180 5.28 37.48 10.03
N ALA A 181 5.29 36.15 10.03
CA ALA A 181 6.00 35.38 9.00
C ALA A 181 4.97 34.55 8.23
N SER A 182 4.80 34.89 6.98
CA SER A 182 4.07 34.08 6.00
C SER A 182 4.71 32.70 5.93
N PHE A 183 3.98 31.65 6.31
CA PHE A 183 4.45 30.27 6.23
C PHE A 183 4.64 29.86 4.77
N ILE A 184 5.88 29.81 4.33
CA ILE A 184 6.25 29.03 3.16
C ILE A 184 6.14 27.56 3.57
N ARG A 185 5.13 26.87 3.08
CA ARG A 185 5.03 25.41 3.19
C ARG A 185 6.23 24.82 2.45
N THR A 186 7.25 24.38 3.17
CA THR A 186 8.35 23.64 2.60
C THR A 186 7.81 22.28 2.14
N SER A 187 8.05 21.96 0.88
CA SER A 187 7.81 20.66 0.29
C SER A 187 8.40 19.54 1.14
N SER A 188 7.73 18.38 1.17
CA SER A 188 8.15 17.15 1.86
C SER A 188 9.65 16.90 1.76
N PRO A 189 10.30 16.32 2.80
CA PRO A 189 11.71 16.00 2.76
C PRO A 189 12.00 15.13 1.54
N GLY A 190 12.88 15.61 0.68
CA GLY A 190 13.23 14.95 -0.56
C GLY A 190 13.71 13.53 -0.31
N VAL A 191 13.11 12.57 -1.00
CA VAL A 191 13.63 11.22 -1.09
C VAL A 191 15.04 11.32 -1.65
N LEU A 192 16.04 10.91 -0.87
CA LEU A 192 17.43 10.80 -1.34
C LEU A 192 17.45 9.95 -2.61
N ARG A 193 17.78 10.58 -3.73
CA ARG A 193 18.07 9.87 -4.98
C ARG A 193 19.28 8.99 -4.72
N HIS A 194 19.07 7.69 -4.74
CA HIS A 194 20.16 6.72 -4.74
C HIS A 194 20.77 6.72 -6.15
N ASP A 195 21.86 7.45 -6.33
CA ASP A 195 22.66 7.40 -7.55
C ASP A 195 23.24 5.99 -7.66
N GLY A 196 22.67 5.19 -8.57
CA GLY A 196 23.14 3.85 -8.88
C GLY A 196 24.53 3.89 -9.52
N ARG A 197 25.56 3.94 -8.69
CA ARG A 197 26.95 3.58 -9.06
C ARG A 197 27.44 2.55 -8.07
N SER A 198 27.29 1.29 -8.45
CA SER A 198 28.12 0.20 -7.91
C SER A 198 29.27 0.00 -8.88
N ALA A 199 30.45 0.16 -8.36
CA ALA A 199 31.67 -0.32 -9.00
C ALA A 199 31.79 -1.84 -8.80
#